data_a1694c450d069b2fd5e9527a754986c8
#
_entry.id   a1694c450d069b2fd5e9527a754986c8
#
_cell.length_a   1.000
_cell.length_b   1.000
_cell.length_c   1.000
_cell.angle_alpha   90.00
_cell.angle_beta   90.00
_cell.angle_gamma   90.00
#
_symmetry.space_group_name_H-M   'P 1'
#
loop_
_entity.id
_entity.type
_entity.pdbx_description
1 polymer ?
#
loop_
_entity_poly.entity_id
_entity_poly.type
_entity_poly.pdbx_seq_one_letter_code
_entity_poly.pdbx_strand_id
1 'polypeptide(L)'
;EAFKANGYNTFFAGKWHLGGEGSYPEDHGFDENIGGWDKGSPSGGFFAPYTNPKIKNGPDGENLTIRLANEVANFMDKSKDQPFLAFLSFYAVHAPVQTSKKKWSKYRDKAEAMGIADKGFEMGEKLPYRTVQDNPNYAGLVEYVDDAVGIVMDQLETLGLAENTIVVFTSDNGGVVAGDAFATSNLFVKGGKGHHWEGGVRVPYLIKVPGTQPKAPVDYPVVGADFLPTLLDYLPEEVKISQEIEGRSLKPLIEGETLDERPIFWHYPHYGNQGGVPSAMVRKGDWKLIYFEDGHEELYHIPDDPFEENELSVAS
;
A
#
# COMPACT_ATOMS: atom_id res chain seq x y z
N GLU A 1 14.73 0.61 14.01
CA GLU A 1 15.53 0.58 15.26
C GLU A 1 15.21 -0.67 16.07
N ALA A 2 13.93 -0.96 16.41
CA ALA A 2 13.52 -2.08 17.26
C ALA A 2 14.04 -3.44 16.77
N PHE A 3 13.88 -3.76 15.50
CA PHE A 3 14.38 -5.00 14.89
C PHE A 3 15.90 -5.09 14.93
N LYS A 4 16.60 -4.01 14.58
CA LYS A 4 18.07 -3.94 14.64
C LYS A 4 18.59 -4.17 16.07
N ALA A 5 17.94 -3.59 17.07
CA ALA A 5 18.27 -3.81 18.48
C ALA A 5 18.07 -5.27 18.92
N ASN A 6 17.24 -6.04 18.21
CA ASN A 6 17.01 -7.47 18.40
C ASN A 6 17.84 -8.37 17.45
N GLY A 7 18.90 -7.85 16.88
CA GLY A 7 19.85 -8.61 16.07
C GLY A 7 19.39 -8.92 14.63
N TYR A 8 18.37 -8.24 14.13
CA TYR A 8 17.93 -8.36 12.75
C TYR A 8 18.81 -7.53 11.80
N ASN A 9 19.20 -8.10 10.68
CA ASN A 9 19.66 -7.32 9.53
C ASN A 9 18.49 -6.58 8.93
N THR A 10 18.63 -5.30 8.64
CA THR A 10 17.49 -4.45 8.23
C THR A 10 17.75 -3.80 6.88
N PHE A 11 16.80 -3.95 5.95
CA PHE A 11 16.89 -3.50 4.57
C PHE A 11 15.65 -2.72 4.15
N PHE A 12 15.85 -1.59 3.51
CA PHE A 12 14.82 -0.79 2.90
C PHE A 12 15.05 -0.66 1.40
N ALA A 13 14.02 -0.90 0.59
CA ALA A 13 14.07 -0.66 -0.86
C ALA A 13 12.82 0.08 -1.34
N GLY A 14 13.02 1.17 -2.07
CA GLY A 14 11.96 1.88 -2.78
C GLY A 14 11.58 3.24 -2.21
N LYS A 15 10.28 3.56 -2.20
CA LYS A 15 9.74 4.86 -1.81
C LYS A 15 9.83 5.07 -0.30
N TRP A 16 10.50 6.15 0.12
CA TRP A 16 10.50 6.60 1.51
C TRP A 16 9.49 7.73 1.72
N HIS A 17 9.73 8.92 1.21
CA HIS A 17 8.84 10.09 1.27
C HIS A 17 8.40 10.51 2.70
N LEU A 18 9.22 10.20 3.72
CA LEU A 18 8.96 10.52 5.14
C LEU A 18 9.99 11.51 5.72
N GLY A 19 10.78 12.14 4.85
CA GLY A 19 11.76 13.13 5.24
C GLY A 19 12.87 13.26 4.20
N GLY A 20 13.74 14.25 4.42
CA GLY A 20 14.93 14.53 3.61
C GLY A 20 16.23 14.12 4.30
N GLU A 21 17.31 14.83 4.00
CA GLU A 21 18.62 14.62 4.62
C GLU A 21 18.53 14.65 6.15
N GLY A 22 19.10 13.64 6.80
CA GLY A 22 18.98 13.42 8.25
C GLY A 22 17.74 12.68 8.70
N SER A 23 16.86 12.25 7.76
CA SER A 23 15.68 11.45 8.05
C SER A 23 15.41 10.44 6.93
N TYR A 24 16.45 9.84 6.36
CA TYR A 24 16.35 8.72 5.44
C TYR A 24 16.20 7.37 6.18
N PRO A 25 15.89 6.26 5.50
CA PRO A 25 15.79 4.96 6.15
C PRO A 25 16.96 4.58 7.06
N GLU A 26 18.16 4.88 6.65
CA GLU A 26 19.38 4.64 7.43
C GLU A 26 19.41 5.41 8.77
N ASP A 27 18.80 6.60 8.82
CA ASP A 27 18.68 7.41 10.04
C ASP A 27 17.62 6.84 11.00
N HIS A 28 16.75 5.94 10.51
CA HIS A 28 15.69 5.25 11.25
C HIS A 28 16.00 3.77 11.51
N GLY A 29 17.25 3.36 11.41
CA GLY A 29 17.72 2.05 11.82
C GLY A 29 17.73 0.98 10.76
N PHE A 30 17.55 1.31 9.48
CA PHE A 30 17.85 0.39 8.39
C PHE A 30 19.34 0.37 8.10
N ASP A 31 19.94 -0.83 7.97
CA ASP A 31 21.36 -1.01 7.67
C ASP A 31 21.68 -0.69 6.22
N GLU A 32 20.78 -1.03 5.32
CA GLU A 32 20.89 -0.80 3.89
C GLU A 32 19.65 -0.07 3.36
N ASN A 33 19.85 0.91 2.46
CA ASN A 33 18.80 1.68 1.81
C ASN A 33 19.05 1.75 0.31
N ILE A 34 18.12 1.23 -0.49
CA ILE A 34 18.13 1.31 -1.96
C ILE A 34 16.90 2.10 -2.43
N GLY A 35 17.13 3.33 -2.85
CA GLY A 35 16.08 4.18 -3.44
C GLY A 35 15.25 4.99 -2.46
N GLY A 36 15.40 4.79 -1.15
CA GLY A 36 14.70 5.58 -0.14
C GLY A 36 15.27 6.98 0.00
N TRP A 37 14.50 8.01 -0.39
CA TRP A 37 14.85 9.41 -0.33
C TRP A 37 13.61 10.32 -0.23
N ASP A 38 13.76 11.64 -0.41
CA ASP A 38 12.73 12.65 -0.17
C ASP A 38 11.58 12.67 -1.19
N LYS A 39 11.70 12.00 -2.37
CA LYS A 39 10.67 12.04 -3.40
C LYS A 39 9.66 10.90 -3.27
N GLY A 40 8.37 11.26 -3.41
CA GLY A 40 7.26 10.30 -3.36
C GLY A 40 6.91 9.65 -4.70
N SER A 41 7.58 10.05 -5.80
CA SER A 41 7.43 9.47 -7.13
C SER A 41 8.77 9.02 -7.67
N PRO A 42 8.81 8.07 -8.65
CA PRO A 42 10.05 7.60 -9.23
C PRO A 42 10.65 8.68 -10.14
N SER A 43 11.67 9.37 -9.63
CA SER A 43 12.37 10.38 -10.41
C SER A 43 13.06 9.76 -11.63
N GLY A 44 12.75 10.27 -12.81
CA GLY A 44 13.16 9.68 -14.09
C GLY A 44 12.20 8.63 -14.65
N GLY A 45 11.15 8.27 -13.89
CA GLY A 45 10.16 7.26 -14.30
C GLY A 45 10.50 5.84 -13.86
N PHE A 46 9.79 4.86 -14.44
CA PHE A 46 9.92 3.44 -14.07
C PHE A 46 10.96 2.65 -14.88
N PHE A 47 11.71 3.28 -15.74
CA PHE A 47 12.72 2.60 -16.56
C PHE A 47 14.06 3.33 -16.49
N ALA A 48 15.15 2.56 -16.37
CA ALA A 48 16.50 3.10 -16.39
C ALA A 48 16.79 3.87 -17.72
N PRO A 49 17.57 4.98 -17.64
CA PRO A 49 18.33 5.46 -16.50
C PRO A 49 17.46 6.16 -15.45
N TYR A 50 17.66 5.77 -14.18
CA TYR A 50 17.00 6.41 -13.03
C TYR A 50 17.71 7.70 -12.65
N THR A 51 16.94 8.68 -12.13
CA THR A 51 17.51 9.92 -11.58
C THR A 51 17.48 9.96 -10.05
N ASN A 52 17.10 8.85 -9.40
CA ASN A 52 17.14 8.69 -7.96
C ASN A 52 18.61 8.51 -7.49
N PRO A 53 19.14 9.38 -6.60
CA PRO A 53 20.55 9.33 -6.18
C PRO A 53 20.89 8.12 -5.31
N LYS A 54 19.90 7.43 -4.76
CA LYS A 54 20.06 6.22 -3.94
C LYS A 54 19.93 4.91 -4.74
N ILE A 55 19.83 4.98 -6.08
CA ILE A 55 19.78 3.80 -6.96
C ILE A 55 20.83 3.95 -8.04
N LYS A 56 21.76 3.01 -8.14
CA LYS A 56 22.68 2.92 -9.27
C LYS A 56 21.92 2.41 -10.50
N ASN A 57 22.15 3.04 -11.64
CA ASN A 57 21.60 2.60 -12.90
C ASN A 57 22.08 1.19 -13.25
N GLY A 58 21.15 0.36 -13.68
CA GLY A 58 21.39 -0.92 -14.34
C GLY A 58 21.40 -0.77 -15.86
N PRO A 59 21.11 -1.84 -16.60
CA PRO A 59 20.96 -1.79 -18.05
C PRO A 59 19.86 -0.82 -18.49
N ASP A 60 20.03 -0.19 -19.65
CA ASP A 60 19.01 0.67 -20.24
C ASP A 60 17.66 -0.05 -20.38
N GLY A 61 16.59 0.60 -19.93
CA GLY A 61 15.25 0.04 -19.95
C GLY A 61 14.93 -0.94 -18.82
N GLU A 62 15.81 -1.16 -17.86
CA GLU A 62 15.52 -1.94 -16.66
C GLU A 62 14.32 -1.35 -15.89
N ASN A 63 13.33 -2.17 -15.57
CA ASN A 63 12.16 -1.70 -14.83
C ASN A 63 12.47 -1.54 -13.33
N LEU A 64 12.13 -0.40 -12.76
CA LEU A 64 12.41 -0.04 -11.36
C LEU A 64 11.76 -1.01 -10.36
N THR A 65 10.51 -1.44 -10.61
CA THR A 65 9.77 -2.32 -9.70
C THR A 65 10.46 -3.69 -9.60
N ILE A 66 10.87 -4.23 -10.74
CA ILE A 66 11.65 -5.48 -10.82
C ILE A 66 13.04 -5.31 -10.20
N ARG A 67 13.69 -4.17 -10.46
CA ARG A 67 15.00 -3.88 -9.85
C ARG A 67 14.94 -3.90 -8.33
N LEU A 68 13.96 -3.25 -7.72
CA LEU A 68 13.81 -3.21 -6.26
C LEU A 68 13.56 -4.60 -5.67
N ALA A 69 12.75 -5.44 -6.33
CA ALA A 69 12.52 -6.82 -5.92
C ALA A 69 13.81 -7.65 -5.97
N ASN A 70 14.61 -7.49 -7.02
CA ASN A 70 15.91 -8.17 -7.13
C ASN A 70 16.90 -7.72 -6.04
N GLU A 71 16.87 -6.44 -5.63
CA GLU A 71 17.71 -5.99 -4.51
C GLU A 71 17.28 -6.62 -3.18
N VAL A 72 15.96 -6.79 -2.95
CA VAL A 72 15.44 -7.54 -1.79
C VAL A 72 15.87 -9.01 -1.87
N ALA A 73 15.74 -9.65 -3.02
CA ALA A 73 16.17 -11.05 -3.21
C ALA A 73 17.67 -11.25 -2.93
N ASN A 74 18.50 -10.32 -3.41
CA ASN A 74 19.94 -10.30 -3.14
C ASN A 74 20.26 -10.08 -1.65
N PHE A 75 19.51 -9.20 -0.98
CA PHE A 75 19.65 -8.97 0.45
C PHE A 75 19.28 -10.23 1.25
N MET A 76 18.18 -10.90 0.92
CA MET A 76 17.78 -12.16 1.56
C MET A 76 18.85 -13.24 1.44
N ASP A 77 19.47 -13.41 0.26
CA ASP A 77 20.56 -14.39 0.09
C ASP A 77 21.76 -14.08 0.98
N LYS A 78 22.14 -12.81 1.09
CA LYS A 78 23.25 -12.38 1.98
C LYS A 78 22.93 -12.56 3.46
N SER A 79 21.65 -12.46 3.83
CA SER A 79 21.18 -12.47 5.22
C SER A 79 20.52 -13.78 5.64
N LYS A 80 20.55 -14.83 4.80
CA LYS A 80 19.81 -16.07 5.01
C LYS A 80 20.14 -16.82 6.32
N ASP A 81 21.33 -16.62 6.86
CA ASP A 81 21.80 -17.27 8.09
C ASP A 81 21.56 -16.40 9.35
N GLN A 82 20.89 -15.26 9.20
CA GLN A 82 20.57 -14.31 10.26
C GLN A 82 19.11 -13.89 10.17
N PRO A 83 18.47 -13.49 11.27
CA PRO A 83 17.16 -12.88 11.19
C PRO A 83 17.23 -11.56 10.42
N PHE A 84 16.21 -11.28 9.61
CA PHE A 84 16.18 -10.05 8.82
C PHE A 84 14.79 -9.41 8.77
N LEU A 85 14.78 -8.09 8.52
CA LEU A 85 13.63 -7.31 8.14
C LEU A 85 13.91 -6.69 6.76
N ALA A 86 13.17 -7.08 5.74
CA ALA A 86 13.18 -6.45 4.43
C ALA A 86 11.90 -5.65 4.21
N PHE A 87 12.01 -4.34 4.03
CA PHE A 87 10.88 -3.46 3.75
C PHE A 87 10.94 -3.02 2.28
N LEU A 88 10.09 -3.63 1.44
CA LEU A 88 9.97 -3.30 0.03
C LEU A 88 8.79 -2.34 -0.18
N SER A 89 9.09 -1.06 -0.34
CA SER A 89 8.13 0.01 -0.56
C SER A 89 8.11 0.40 -2.04
N PHE A 90 7.22 -0.18 -2.82
CA PHE A 90 7.15 0.10 -4.24
C PHE A 90 6.81 1.57 -4.54
N TYR A 91 7.44 2.16 -5.56
CA TYR A 91 6.93 3.37 -6.20
C TYR A 91 5.68 3.08 -7.04
N ALA A 92 5.59 1.87 -7.62
CA ALA A 92 4.40 1.40 -8.33
C ALA A 92 3.25 1.18 -7.32
N VAL A 93 2.07 1.63 -7.67
CA VAL A 93 1.59 2.03 -9.01
C VAL A 93 1.39 3.56 -9.12
N HIS A 94 2.18 4.37 -8.43
CA HIS A 94 2.10 5.82 -8.44
C HIS A 94 2.48 6.41 -9.83
N ALA A 95 2.06 7.64 -10.09
CA ALA A 95 2.50 8.38 -11.28
C ALA A 95 4.03 8.61 -11.32
N PRO A 96 4.64 8.69 -12.52
CA PRO A 96 4.05 8.55 -13.86
C PRO A 96 3.62 7.11 -14.14
N VAL A 97 2.43 6.94 -14.74
CA VAL A 97 1.91 5.60 -15.03
C VAL A 97 2.54 5.09 -16.33
N GLN A 98 3.54 4.21 -16.20
CA GLN A 98 4.36 3.72 -17.30
C GLN A 98 4.46 2.19 -17.29
N THR A 99 4.44 1.59 -18.47
CA THR A 99 4.68 0.15 -18.64
C THR A 99 5.44 -0.15 -19.93
N SER A 100 5.91 -1.38 -20.11
CA SER A 100 6.54 -1.82 -21.36
C SER A 100 5.51 -1.94 -22.48
N LYS A 101 5.98 -1.77 -23.74
CA LYS A 101 5.12 -1.96 -24.92
C LYS A 101 4.42 -3.32 -24.93
N LYS A 102 5.11 -4.38 -24.50
CA LYS A 102 4.55 -5.75 -24.40
C LYS A 102 3.37 -5.83 -23.44
N LYS A 103 3.51 -5.29 -22.23
CA LYS A 103 2.44 -5.29 -21.22
C LYS A 103 1.31 -4.34 -21.65
N TRP A 104 1.65 -3.19 -22.21
CA TRP A 104 0.66 -2.27 -22.75
C TRP A 104 -0.23 -2.93 -23.80
N SER A 105 0.36 -3.57 -24.83
CA SER A 105 -0.41 -4.28 -25.86
C SER A 105 -1.31 -5.37 -25.27
N LYS A 106 -0.79 -6.19 -24.35
CA LYS A 106 -1.57 -7.23 -23.65
C LYS A 106 -2.85 -6.66 -23.03
N TYR A 107 -2.73 -5.56 -22.30
CA TYR A 107 -3.87 -4.99 -21.59
C TYR A 107 -4.76 -4.13 -22.49
N ARG A 108 -4.22 -3.54 -23.55
CA ARG A 108 -5.02 -2.89 -24.59
C ARG A 108 -5.91 -3.90 -25.31
N ASP A 109 -5.34 -5.00 -25.77
CA ASP A 109 -6.10 -6.07 -26.43
C ASP A 109 -7.17 -6.66 -25.51
N LYS A 110 -6.85 -6.82 -24.22
CA LYS A 110 -7.82 -7.28 -23.21
C LYS A 110 -8.97 -6.30 -23.04
N ALA A 111 -8.70 -5.00 -22.92
CA ALA A 111 -9.73 -3.98 -22.78
C ALA A 111 -10.64 -3.89 -24.01
N GLU A 112 -10.07 -4.03 -25.22
CA GLU A 112 -10.82 -4.08 -26.46
C GLU A 112 -11.72 -5.33 -26.52
N ALA A 113 -11.20 -6.50 -26.19
CA ALA A 113 -11.95 -7.74 -26.15
C ALA A 113 -13.12 -7.71 -25.13
N MET A 114 -12.94 -6.99 -24.02
CA MET A 114 -13.98 -6.75 -23.01
C MET A 114 -14.96 -5.64 -23.41
N GLY A 115 -14.71 -4.90 -24.47
CA GLY A 115 -15.51 -3.76 -24.91
C GLY A 115 -15.48 -2.55 -23.99
N ILE A 116 -14.42 -2.42 -23.16
CA ILE A 116 -14.26 -1.33 -22.18
C ILE A 116 -13.19 -0.31 -22.57
N ALA A 117 -12.43 -0.56 -23.63
CA ALA A 117 -11.38 0.34 -24.08
C ALA A 117 -11.92 1.74 -24.40
N ASP A 118 -11.22 2.77 -23.92
CA ASP A 118 -11.52 4.19 -24.13
C ASP A 118 -12.89 4.68 -23.60
N LYS A 119 -13.51 3.93 -22.70
CA LYS A 119 -14.79 4.32 -22.06
C LYS A 119 -14.63 5.00 -20.70
N GLY A 120 -13.47 5.14 -20.27
CA GLY A 120 -12.86 5.29 -19.00
C GLY A 120 -13.32 6.35 -18.03
N PHE A 121 -14.17 7.35 -18.32
CA PHE A 121 -14.45 8.38 -17.31
C PHE A 121 -15.80 9.06 -17.46
N GLU A 122 -16.24 9.64 -16.34
CA GLU A 122 -17.35 10.59 -16.26
C GLU A 122 -16.89 11.90 -15.64
N MET A 123 -17.65 12.97 -15.87
CA MET A 123 -17.39 14.24 -15.21
C MET A 123 -18.05 14.24 -13.83
N GLY A 124 -17.23 14.34 -12.80
CA GLY A 124 -17.69 14.65 -11.46
C GLY A 124 -17.94 16.15 -11.28
N GLU A 125 -18.25 16.54 -10.04
CA GLU A 125 -18.51 17.95 -9.71
C GLU A 125 -17.32 18.86 -10.03
N LYS A 126 -16.09 18.42 -9.73
CA LYS A 126 -14.87 19.23 -9.87
C LYS A 126 -13.89 18.66 -10.88
N LEU A 127 -13.77 17.34 -10.94
CA LEU A 127 -12.77 16.65 -11.74
C LEU A 127 -13.39 15.45 -12.48
N PRO A 128 -12.85 15.09 -13.66
CA PRO A 128 -13.18 13.80 -14.25
C PRO A 128 -12.68 12.69 -13.34
N TYR A 129 -13.47 11.63 -13.19
CA TYR A 129 -13.09 10.43 -12.48
C TYR A 129 -13.25 9.20 -13.36
N ARG A 130 -12.34 8.23 -13.17
CA ARG A 130 -12.36 7.01 -13.97
C ARG A 130 -13.40 6.03 -13.45
N THR A 131 -14.26 5.55 -14.35
CA THR A 131 -15.35 4.63 -14.03
C THR A 131 -15.09 3.20 -14.47
N VAL A 132 -14.01 2.97 -15.25
CA VAL A 132 -13.65 1.67 -15.81
C VAL A 132 -12.15 1.44 -15.66
N GLN A 133 -11.73 0.22 -15.38
CA GLN A 133 -10.32 -0.18 -15.30
C GLN A 133 -9.77 -0.50 -16.70
N ASP A 134 -9.70 0.48 -17.56
CA ASP A 134 -9.31 0.36 -18.98
C ASP A 134 -7.95 0.94 -19.34
N ASN A 135 -7.17 1.42 -18.34
CA ASN A 135 -5.87 2.01 -18.57
C ASN A 135 -4.77 0.93 -18.71
N PRO A 136 -4.26 0.66 -19.94
CA PRO A 136 -3.28 -0.41 -20.15
C PRO A 136 -1.92 -0.12 -19.51
N ASN A 137 -1.55 1.16 -19.33
CA ASN A 137 -0.32 1.50 -18.62
C ASN A 137 -0.42 1.13 -17.13
N TYR A 138 -1.56 1.46 -16.50
CA TYR A 138 -1.79 1.13 -15.10
C TYR A 138 -1.84 -0.39 -14.87
N ALA A 139 -2.60 -1.11 -15.69
CA ALA A 139 -2.68 -2.56 -15.61
C ALA A 139 -1.33 -3.24 -15.81
N GLY A 140 -0.51 -2.76 -16.75
CA GLY A 140 0.84 -3.27 -16.94
C GLY A 140 1.80 -2.90 -15.79
N LEU A 141 1.56 -1.79 -15.09
CA LEU A 141 2.32 -1.42 -13.90
C LEU A 141 1.93 -2.29 -12.69
N VAL A 142 0.65 -2.63 -12.54
CA VAL A 142 0.17 -3.61 -11.55
C VAL A 142 0.78 -4.99 -11.79
N GLU A 143 0.87 -5.43 -13.06
CA GLU A 143 1.54 -6.70 -13.42
C GLU A 143 3.04 -6.67 -13.06
N TYR A 144 3.71 -5.53 -13.11
CA TYR A 144 5.08 -5.42 -12.62
C TYR A 144 5.19 -5.58 -11.10
N VAL A 145 4.19 -5.15 -10.34
CA VAL A 145 4.13 -5.41 -8.89
C VAL A 145 3.94 -6.90 -8.62
N ASP A 146 3.05 -7.57 -9.37
CA ASP A 146 2.81 -9.00 -9.27
C ASP A 146 4.09 -9.80 -9.59
N ASP A 147 4.75 -9.51 -10.71
CA ASP A 147 6.04 -10.10 -11.08
C ASP A 147 7.09 -9.90 -9.97
N ALA A 148 7.15 -8.71 -9.36
CA ALA A 148 8.10 -8.37 -8.31
C ALA A 148 7.83 -9.12 -7.01
N VAL A 149 6.56 -9.26 -6.62
CA VAL A 149 6.16 -10.10 -5.48
C VAL A 149 6.55 -11.56 -5.75
N GLY A 150 6.33 -12.06 -6.97
CA GLY A 150 6.77 -13.38 -7.39
C GLY A 150 8.27 -13.58 -7.16
N ILE A 151 9.12 -12.63 -7.58
CA ILE A 151 10.59 -12.71 -7.37
C ILE A 151 10.93 -12.85 -5.87
N VAL A 152 10.28 -12.08 -5.00
CA VAL A 152 10.54 -12.13 -3.55
C VAL A 152 10.10 -13.47 -2.96
N MET A 153 8.90 -13.95 -3.33
CA MET A 153 8.36 -15.22 -2.85
C MET A 153 9.19 -16.41 -3.33
N ASP A 154 9.56 -16.44 -4.61
CA ASP A 154 10.42 -17.49 -5.20
C ASP A 154 11.80 -17.53 -4.53
N GLN A 155 12.33 -16.37 -4.14
CA GLN A 155 13.60 -16.31 -3.41
C GLN A 155 13.48 -16.89 -1.99
N LEU A 156 12.41 -16.60 -1.27
CA LEU A 156 12.15 -17.21 0.04
C LEU A 156 12.06 -18.74 -0.05
N GLU A 157 11.36 -19.25 -1.06
CA GLU A 157 11.28 -20.71 -1.31
C GLU A 157 12.66 -21.30 -1.65
N THR A 158 13.40 -20.65 -2.55
CA THR A 158 14.74 -21.08 -2.99
C THR A 158 15.73 -21.19 -1.83
N LEU A 159 15.63 -20.26 -0.88
CA LEU A 159 16.47 -20.22 0.33
C LEU A 159 15.95 -21.12 1.46
N GLY A 160 14.79 -21.76 1.31
CA GLY A 160 14.14 -22.55 2.36
C GLY A 160 13.65 -21.72 3.54
N LEU A 161 13.36 -20.43 3.32
CA LEU A 161 12.95 -19.48 4.37
C LEU A 161 11.44 -19.22 4.40
N ALA A 162 10.69 -19.71 3.42
CA ALA A 162 9.25 -19.40 3.29
C ALA A 162 8.41 -19.84 4.50
N GLU A 163 8.80 -20.92 5.19
CA GLU A 163 8.13 -21.41 6.40
C GLU A 163 8.71 -20.83 7.70
N ASN A 164 9.62 -19.87 7.60
CA ASN A 164 10.20 -19.16 8.75
C ASN A 164 10.19 -17.62 8.57
N THR A 165 9.40 -17.13 7.62
CA THR A 165 9.31 -15.69 7.34
C THR A 165 7.87 -15.22 7.38
N ILE A 166 7.60 -14.17 8.16
CA ILE A 166 6.33 -13.43 8.11
C ILE A 166 6.36 -12.58 6.85
N VAL A 167 5.32 -12.69 6.02
CA VAL A 167 5.16 -11.89 4.80
C VAL A 167 3.91 -11.04 4.93
N VAL A 168 4.04 -9.73 4.74
CA VAL A 168 2.93 -8.80 4.72
C VAL A 168 2.87 -8.08 3.38
N PHE A 169 1.69 -8.02 2.79
CA PHE A 169 1.41 -7.24 1.58
C PHE A 169 0.24 -6.30 1.83
N THR A 170 0.44 -5.01 1.57
CA THR A 170 -0.58 -3.98 1.73
C THR A 170 -0.31 -2.80 0.80
N SER A 171 -1.19 -1.79 0.84
CA SER A 171 -1.02 -0.50 0.16
C SER A 171 -1.16 0.64 1.17
N ASP A 172 -0.65 1.82 0.81
CA ASP A 172 -0.73 3.04 1.62
C ASP A 172 -2.10 3.71 1.57
N ASN A 173 -2.77 3.62 0.42
CA ASN A 173 -4.11 4.18 0.18
C ASN A 173 -4.77 3.54 -1.04
N GLY A 174 -6.03 3.84 -1.25
CA GLY A 174 -6.76 3.42 -2.43
C GLY A 174 -6.26 4.03 -3.74
N GLY A 175 -6.68 3.48 -4.86
CA GLY A 175 -6.24 3.90 -6.19
C GLY A 175 -6.66 5.33 -6.54
N VAL A 176 -5.91 5.96 -7.46
CA VAL A 176 -6.17 7.32 -7.95
C VAL A 176 -7.24 7.28 -9.05
N VAL A 177 -8.46 7.67 -8.71
CA VAL A 177 -9.62 7.69 -9.62
C VAL A 177 -9.81 9.04 -10.31
N ALA A 178 -9.31 10.13 -9.71
CA ALA A 178 -9.42 11.50 -10.20
C ALA A 178 -8.12 12.26 -9.96
N GLY A 179 -7.90 13.35 -10.68
CA GLY A 179 -6.68 14.14 -10.59
C GLY A 179 -5.41 13.36 -10.95
N ASP A 180 -4.24 13.87 -10.59
CA ASP A 180 -2.92 13.26 -10.84
C ASP A 180 -2.84 12.54 -12.21
N ALA A 181 -2.57 11.22 -12.19
CA ALA A 181 -2.47 10.40 -13.39
C ALA A 181 -3.82 9.86 -13.88
N PHE A 182 -4.92 10.09 -13.16
CA PHE A 182 -6.24 9.58 -13.56
C PHE A 182 -6.19 8.07 -13.89
N ALA A 183 -5.62 7.28 -12.98
CA ALA A 183 -4.98 6.02 -13.31
C ALA A 183 -5.94 4.83 -13.35
N THR A 184 -6.89 4.75 -12.40
CA THR A 184 -7.73 3.55 -12.22
C THR A 184 -9.14 3.89 -11.75
N SER A 185 -10.01 2.90 -11.74
CA SER A 185 -11.32 2.94 -11.09
C SER A 185 -11.31 2.03 -9.87
N ASN A 186 -11.87 2.49 -8.77
CA ASN A 186 -12.10 1.69 -7.55
C ASN A 186 -13.53 1.16 -7.48
N LEU A 187 -14.35 1.38 -8.52
CA LEU A 187 -15.71 0.86 -8.50
C LEU A 187 -15.69 -0.66 -8.21
N PHE A 188 -16.53 -1.14 -7.34
CA PHE A 188 -17.79 -0.49 -6.88
C PHE A 188 -17.65 0.41 -5.64
N VAL A 189 -16.51 0.45 -4.93
CA VAL A 189 -16.38 1.32 -3.76
C VAL A 189 -16.24 2.78 -4.18
N LYS A 190 -16.81 3.68 -3.37
CA LYS A 190 -16.87 5.13 -3.62
C LYS A 190 -15.50 5.79 -3.42
N GLY A 191 -15.16 6.72 -4.30
CA GLY A 191 -13.95 7.56 -4.17
C GLY A 191 -12.63 6.84 -4.47
N GLY A 192 -11.56 7.43 -3.99
CA GLY A 192 -10.19 6.97 -4.19
C GLY A 192 -9.22 7.77 -3.33
N LYS A 193 -7.93 7.70 -3.65
CA LYS A 193 -6.87 8.44 -2.94
C LYS A 193 -7.32 9.89 -2.68
N GLY A 194 -7.13 10.34 -1.44
CA GLY A 194 -7.52 11.69 -0.99
C GLY A 194 -8.96 11.81 -0.51
N HIS A 195 -9.73 10.72 -0.47
CA HIS A 195 -11.10 10.68 0.06
C HIS A 195 -11.19 9.74 1.27
N HIS A 196 -12.14 9.99 2.17
CA HIS A 196 -12.44 9.13 3.32
C HIS A 196 -13.44 8.00 3.01
N TRP A 197 -14.01 7.95 1.81
CA TRP A 197 -14.83 6.81 1.38
C TRP A 197 -14.00 5.55 1.21
N GLU A 198 -14.65 4.38 1.16
CA GLU A 198 -13.99 3.08 1.11
C GLU A 198 -12.96 2.98 -0.02
N GLY A 199 -13.21 3.58 -1.18
CA GLY A 199 -12.25 3.59 -2.29
C GLY A 199 -10.94 4.34 -2.00
N GLY A 200 -10.92 5.21 -1.00
CA GLY A 200 -9.72 5.94 -0.59
C GLY A 200 -8.94 5.27 0.54
N VAL A 201 -9.63 4.58 1.44
CA VAL A 201 -9.05 4.07 2.69
C VAL A 201 -9.02 2.54 2.78
N ARG A 202 -9.88 1.82 2.07
CA ARG A 202 -9.91 0.36 2.07
C ARG A 202 -8.91 -0.19 1.07
N VAL A 203 -7.90 -0.87 1.57
CA VAL A 203 -6.82 -1.48 0.79
C VAL A 203 -6.66 -2.96 1.14
N PRO A 204 -6.08 -3.78 0.26
CA PRO A 204 -5.73 -5.15 0.61
C PRO A 204 -4.75 -5.17 1.78
N TYR A 205 -4.98 -6.06 2.74
CA TYR A 205 -4.06 -6.37 3.82
C TYR A 205 -3.95 -7.89 3.94
N LEU A 206 -2.83 -8.42 3.50
CA LEU A 206 -2.54 -9.86 3.49
C LEU A 206 -1.36 -10.11 4.40
N ILE A 207 -1.49 -11.08 5.30
CA ILE A 207 -0.40 -11.50 6.19
C ILE A 207 -0.30 -13.03 6.22
N LYS A 208 0.90 -13.55 5.94
CA LYS A 208 1.29 -14.94 6.14
C LYS A 208 2.19 -15.01 7.37
N VAL A 209 1.81 -15.78 8.36
CA VAL A 209 2.64 -16.06 9.53
C VAL A 209 2.99 -17.55 9.55
N PRO A 210 4.26 -17.93 9.73
CA PRO A 210 4.70 -19.32 9.82
C PRO A 210 3.90 -20.11 10.85
N GLY A 211 3.53 -21.34 10.49
CA GLY A 211 2.77 -22.22 11.39
C GLY A 211 1.27 -21.92 11.49
N THR A 212 0.78 -20.85 10.90
CA THR A 212 -0.66 -20.58 10.82
C THR A 212 -1.28 -21.20 9.57
N GLN A 213 -2.57 -21.58 9.66
CA GLN A 213 -3.32 -22.08 8.50
C GLN A 213 -3.99 -20.92 7.76
N PRO A 214 -4.11 -20.99 6.43
CA PRO A 214 -4.89 -20.03 5.67
C PRO A 214 -6.32 -19.93 6.23
N LYS A 215 -6.80 -18.72 6.41
CA LYS A 215 -8.14 -18.43 6.90
C LYS A 215 -8.94 -17.67 5.86
N ALA A 216 -10.27 -17.73 5.98
CA ALA A 216 -11.14 -16.80 5.29
C ALA A 216 -10.77 -15.36 5.68
N PRO A 217 -11.10 -14.36 4.84
CA PRO A 217 -10.93 -12.96 5.23
C PRO A 217 -11.54 -12.69 6.60
N VAL A 218 -10.82 -11.94 7.42
CA VAL A 218 -11.28 -11.51 8.74
C VAL A 218 -11.95 -10.16 8.59
N ASP A 219 -13.20 -10.07 9.00
CA ASP A 219 -13.98 -8.84 8.89
C ASP A 219 -13.82 -7.98 10.15
N TYR A 220 -12.61 -7.51 10.36
CA TYR A 220 -12.23 -6.62 11.45
C TYR A 220 -11.43 -5.43 10.89
N PRO A 221 -11.84 -4.17 11.16
CA PRO A 221 -11.15 -3.00 10.67
C PRO A 221 -9.72 -2.89 11.23
N VAL A 222 -8.73 -2.93 10.35
CA VAL A 222 -7.31 -2.78 10.68
C VAL A 222 -6.72 -1.57 9.97
N VAL A 223 -5.66 -1.00 10.54
CA VAL A 223 -4.99 0.19 9.99
C VAL A 223 -3.48 0.05 9.99
N GLY A 224 -2.80 0.90 9.21
CA GLY A 224 -1.34 0.89 9.11
C GLY A 224 -0.61 1.00 10.47
N ALA A 225 -1.20 1.67 11.45
CA ALA A 225 -0.64 1.76 12.80
C ALA A 225 -0.54 0.39 13.52
N ASP A 226 -1.35 -0.59 13.12
CA ASP A 226 -1.35 -1.94 13.70
C ASP A 226 -0.17 -2.81 13.22
N PHE A 227 0.50 -2.40 12.15
CA PHE A 227 1.58 -3.16 11.54
C PHE A 227 2.76 -3.37 12.49
N LEU A 228 3.28 -2.29 13.08
CA LEU A 228 4.44 -2.36 13.96
C LEU A 228 4.17 -3.21 15.22
N PRO A 229 3.13 -2.95 16.04
CA PRO A 229 2.87 -3.76 17.23
C PRO A 229 2.60 -5.23 16.89
N THR A 230 1.99 -5.53 15.75
CA THR A 230 1.79 -6.91 15.29
C THR A 230 3.12 -7.62 15.07
N LEU A 231 4.06 -7.01 14.34
CA LEU A 231 5.36 -7.62 14.10
C LEU A 231 6.20 -7.75 15.37
N LEU A 232 6.12 -6.79 16.28
CA LEU A 232 6.85 -6.83 17.53
C LEU A 232 6.39 -7.98 18.45
N ASP A 233 5.10 -8.32 18.44
CA ASP A 233 4.55 -9.45 19.20
C ASP A 233 5.02 -10.84 18.71
N TYR A 234 5.63 -10.91 17.53
CA TYR A 234 6.27 -12.11 17.01
C TYR A 234 7.78 -12.16 17.27
N LEU A 235 8.37 -11.13 17.88
CA LEU A 235 9.76 -11.18 18.29
C LEU A 235 9.94 -12.08 19.54
N PRO A 236 11.10 -12.76 19.65
CA PRO A 236 11.35 -13.69 20.77
C PRO A 236 11.38 -13.01 22.15
N GLU A 237 11.75 -11.74 22.18
CA GLU A 237 11.86 -10.95 23.41
C GLU A 237 10.98 -9.70 23.32
N GLU A 238 10.43 -9.30 24.47
CA GLU A 238 9.65 -8.06 24.56
C GLU A 238 10.51 -6.85 24.22
N VAL A 239 10.10 -6.11 23.20
CA VAL A 239 10.80 -4.90 22.75
C VAL A 239 10.22 -3.68 23.44
N LYS A 240 11.05 -3.03 24.26
CA LYS A 240 10.69 -1.74 24.83
C LYS A 240 10.85 -0.64 23.79
N ILE A 241 9.74 -0.04 23.38
CA ILE A 241 9.71 1.13 22.52
C ILE A 241 9.45 2.35 23.38
N SER A 242 10.23 3.40 23.17
CA SER A 242 10.08 4.66 23.91
C SER A 242 8.95 5.54 23.37
N GLN A 243 8.48 5.26 22.17
CA GLN A 243 7.39 5.99 21.52
C GLN A 243 6.04 5.37 21.91
N GLU A 244 5.04 6.21 22.06
CA GLU A 244 3.66 5.76 22.19
C GLU A 244 3.20 5.14 20.88
N ILE A 245 2.59 3.95 20.94
CA ILE A 245 2.05 3.23 19.79
C ILE A 245 0.53 3.24 19.92
N GLU A 246 -0.13 3.92 18.98
CA GLU A 246 -1.60 3.99 18.93
C GLU A 246 -2.22 2.70 18.34
N GLY A 247 -1.47 1.97 17.51
CA GLY A 247 -1.88 0.70 16.93
C GLY A 247 -1.97 -0.42 17.97
N ARG A 248 -2.67 -1.49 17.61
CA ARG A 248 -2.73 -2.71 18.41
C ARG A 248 -2.25 -3.91 17.61
N SER A 249 -1.70 -4.90 18.30
CA SER A 249 -1.30 -6.15 17.67
C SER A 249 -2.50 -6.91 17.12
N LEU A 250 -2.35 -7.41 15.90
CA LEU A 250 -3.30 -8.28 15.22
C LEU A 250 -3.02 -9.76 15.47
N LYS A 251 -1.99 -10.09 16.25
CA LYS A 251 -1.62 -11.48 16.56
C LYS A 251 -2.79 -12.31 17.05
N PRO A 252 -3.67 -11.86 17.98
CA PRO A 252 -4.84 -12.62 18.38
C PRO A 252 -5.75 -12.99 17.21
N LEU A 253 -6.05 -12.07 16.30
CA LEU A 253 -6.85 -12.36 15.09
C LEU A 253 -6.18 -13.39 14.19
N ILE A 254 -4.86 -13.27 13.99
CA ILE A 254 -4.06 -14.19 13.18
C ILE A 254 -4.09 -15.59 13.79
N GLU A 255 -4.03 -15.71 15.09
CA GLU A 255 -4.06 -16.98 15.85
C GLU A 255 -5.48 -17.53 16.05
N GLY A 256 -6.52 -16.78 15.65
CA GLY A 256 -7.91 -17.25 15.65
C GLY A 256 -8.73 -16.82 16.85
N GLU A 257 -8.21 -15.90 17.62
CA GLU A 257 -8.91 -15.23 18.70
C GLU A 257 -9.69 -14.01 18.20
N THR A 258 -10.31 -13.27 19.09
CA THR A 258 -11.05 -12.05 18.80
C THR A 258 -10.37 -10.84 19.42
N LEU A 259 -10.58 -9.68 18.84
CA LEU A 259 -10.21 -8.40 19.43
C LEU A 259 -11.45 -7.57 19.72
N ASP A 260 -11.40 -6.81 20.81
CA ASP A 260 -12.44 -5.85 21.14
C ASP A 260 -12.55 -4.77 20.06
N GLU A 261 -13.77 -4.38 19.76
CA GLU A 261 -14.07 -3.27 18.86
C GLU A 261 -13.40 -1.98 19.37
N ARG A 262 -12.90 -1.17 18.44
CA ARG A 262 -12.35 0.16 18.75
C ARG A 262 -12.79 1.19 17.70
N PRO A 263 -12.91 2.47 18.07
CA PRO A 263 -12.99 3.51 17.08
C PRO A 263 -11.62 3.72 16.41
N ILE A 264 -11.63 3.97 15.10
CA ILE A 264 -10.46 4.32 14.30
C ILE A 264 -10.75 5.66 13.65
N PHE A 265 -9.81 6.59 13.75
CA PHE A 265 -10.01 7.97 13.33
C PHE A 265 -9.05 8.32 12.19
N TRP A 266 -9.54 9.14 11.26
CA TRP A 266 -8.74 9.81 10.24
C TRP A 266 -9.07 11.30 10.25
N HIS A 267 -8.06 12.13 10.07
CA HIS A 267 -8.21 13.56 9.94
C HIS A 267 -7.38 14.06 8.76
N TYR A 268 -8.04 14.60 7.75
CA TYR A 268 -7.42 15.12 6.53
C TYR A 268 -7.89 16.56 6.28
N PRO A 269 -7.27 17.57 6.94
CA PRO A 269 -7.69 18.96 6.87
C PRO A 269 -7.14 19.68 5.62
N HIS A 270 -7.17 19.02 4.46
CA HIS A 270 -6.55 19.52 3.24
C HIS A 270 -7.46 19.38 2.03
N TYR A 271 -7.30 20.29 1.06
CA TYR A 271 -7.84 20.11 -0.28
C TYR A 271 -6.84 19.27 -1.09
N GLY A 272 -7.27 18.10 -1.54
CA GLY A 272 -6.46 17.21 -2.36
C GLY A 272 -6.61 17.51 -3.86
N ASN A 273 -5.51 17.35 -4.61
CA ASN A 273 -5.54 17.46 -6.07
C ASN A 273 -6.32 16.31 -6.75
N GLN A 274 -6.75 15.30 -5.99
CA GLN A 274 -7.67 14.24 -6.42
C GLN A 274 -9.15 14.59 -6.18
N GLY A 275 -9.46 15.81 -5.77
CA GLY A 275 -10.82 16.29 -5.52
C GLY A 275 -11.30 16.12 -4.08
N GLY A 276 -10.50 15.54 -3.21
CA GLY A 276 -10.80 15.45 -1.78
C GLY A 276 -10.88 16.83 -1.13
N VAL A 277 -11.76 16.96 -0.16
CA VAL A 277 -11.97 18.18 0.64
C VAL A 277 -11.63 17.91 2.10
N PRO A 278 -11.34 18.96 2.90
CA PRO A 278 -11.06 18.80 4.32
C PRO A 278 -12.18 18.04 5.02
N SER A 279 -11.80 16.96 5.68
CA SER A 279 -12.76 16.07 6.34
C SER A 279 -12.09 15.26 7.45
N ALA A 280 -12.92 14.74 8.34
CA ALA A 280 -12.54 13.76 9.35
C ALA A 280 -13.46 12.56 9.27
N MET A 281 -12.98 11.40 9.66
CA MET A 281 -13.75 10.16 9.63
C MET A 281 -13.53 9.39 10.92
N VAL A 282 -14.58 8.72 11.39
CA VAL A 282 -14.49 7.65 12.38
C VAL A 282 -15.12 6.39 11.86
N ARG A 283 -14.41 5.27 12.01
CA ARG A 283 -14.93 3.91 11.82
C ARG A 283 -15.04 3.25 13.20
N LYS A 284 -16.22 2.75 13.56
CA LYS A 284 -16.41 1.96 14.78
C LYS A 284 -17.32 0.77 14.48
N GLY A 285 -16.78 -0.42 14.58
CA GLY A 285 -17.48 -1.64 14.18
C GLY A 285 -17.99 -1.53 12.75
N ASP A 286 -19.29 -1.67 12.58
CA ASP A 286 -19.97 -1.64 11.28
C ASP A 286 -20.29 -0.22 10.78
N TRP A 287 -20.14 0.78 11.63
CA TRP A 287 -20.53 2.15 11.34
C TRP A 287 -19.36 3.01 10.92
N LYS A 288 -19.59 3.88 9.94
CA LYS A 288 -18.66 4.89 9.45
C LYS A 288 -19.35 6.24 9.34
N LEU A 289 -18.77 7.23 10.00
CA LEU A 289 -19.20 8.63 9.92
C LEU A 289 -18.08 9.45 9.29
N ILE A 290 -18.41 10.25 8.28
CA ILE A 290 -17.53 11.25 7.67
C ILE A 290 -18.11 12.63 7.96
N TYR A 291 -17.27 13.51 8.53
CA TYR A 291 -17.59 14.91 8.76
C TYR A 291 -16.78 15.78 7.81
N PHE A 292 -17.42 16.66 7.07
CA PHE A 292 -16.82 17.58 6.13
C PHE A 292 -16.72 19.00 6.69
N GLU A 293 -15.73 19.80 6.25
CA GLU A 293 -15.48 21.15 6.77
C GLU A 293 -16.65 22.11 6.57
N ASP A 294 -17.47 21.91 5.54
CA ASP A 294 -18.68 22.71 5.28
C ASP A 294 -19.85 22.40 6.25
N GLY A 295 -19.65 21.42 7.13
CA GLY A 295 -20.58 21.04 8.18
C GLY A 295 -21.56 19.93 7.81
N HIS A 296 -21.52 19.40 6.58
CA HIS A 296 -22.31 18.21 6.30
C HIS A 296 -21.64 16.93 6.82
N GLU A 297 -22.44 15.93 7.09
CA GLU A 297 -22.03 14.64 7.61
C GLU A 297 -22.60 13.54 6.71
N GLU A 298 -21.85 12.45 6.57
CA GLU A 298 -22.31 11.24 5.90
C GLU A 298 -22.13 10.04 6.86
N LEU A 299 -23.22 9.30 7.10
CA LEU A 299 -23.23 8.11 7.96
C LEU A 299 -23.57 6.88 7.13
N TYR A 300 -22.75 5.82 7.28
CA TYR A 300 -22.92 4.56 6.54
C TYR A 300 -22.88 3.35 7.48
N HIS A 301 -23.68 2.31 7.16
CA HIS A 301 -23.57 0.98 7.73
C HIS A 301 -22.90 0.08 6.71
N ILE A 302 -21.59 -0.11 6.82
CA ILE A 302 -20.76 -0.67 5.75
C ILE A 302 -21.11 -2.11 5.37
N PRO A 303 -21.51 -3.03 6.29
CA PRO A 303 -21.94 -4.37 5.87
C PRO A 303 -23.15 -4.38 4.94
N ASP A 304 -24.08 -3.47 5.13
CA ASP A 304 -25.31 -3.38 4.31
C ASP A 304 -25.11 -2.49 3.08
N ASP A 305 -24.17 -1.55 3.16
CA ASP A 305 -23.83 -0.59 2.09
C ASP A 305 -22.30 -0.43 1.93
N PRO A 306 -21.63 -1.48 1.44
CA PRO A 306 -20.17 -1.47 1.28
C PRO A 306 -19.68 -0.51 0.19
N PHE A 307 -20.58 0.09 -0.57
CA PHE A 307 -20.30 1.01 -1.67
C PHE A 307 -20.62 2.46 -1.33
N GLU A 308 -21.17 2.71 -0.12
CA GLU A 308 -21.50 4.04 0.38
C GLU A 308 -22.46 4.82 -0.57
N GLU A 309 -23.49 4.12 -1.05
CA GLU A 309 -24.53 4.66 -1.93
C GLU A 309 -25.72 5.23 -1.17
N ASN A 310 -25.96 4.76 0.07
CA ASN A 310 -27.13 5.08 0.88
C ASN A 310 -26.72 5.82 2.17
N GLU A 311 -26.62 7.11 2.08
CA GLU A 311 -26.28 8.00 3.20
C GLU A 311 -27.43 8.02 4.23
N LEU A 312 -27.11 7.81 5.52
CA LEU A 312 -28.06 7.61 6.61
C LEU A 312 -28.11 8.74 7.62
N SER A 313 -27.32 9.82 7.45
CA SER A 313 -27.39 10.97 8.37
C SER A 313 -28.78 11.60 8.26
N VAL A 314 -29.36 11.95 9.39
CA VAL A 314 -30.60 12.72 9.40
C VAL A 314 -30.21 14.18 9.21
N ALA A 315 -30.62 14.79 8.10
CA ALA A 315 -30.47 16.20 7.90
C ALA A 315 -31.16 16.91 9.07
N SER A 316 -30.37 17.53 9.94
CA SER A 316 -30.81 18.30 11.09
C SER A 316 -31.23 19.72 10.67
#